data_325db0a49d575f0ca6f5944b89a28261
#
_entry.id   325db0a49d575f0ca6f5944b89a28261
#
_cell.length_a   1.000
_cell.length_b   1.000
_cell.length_c   1.000
_cell.angle_alpha   90.00
_cell.angle_beta   90.00
_cell.angle_gamma   90.00
#
_symmetry.space_group_name_H-M   'P 1'
#
loop_
_entity.id
_entity.type
_entity.pdbx_description
1 polymer ?
#
loop_
_entity_poly.entity_id
_entity_poly.type
_entity_poly.pdbx_seq_one_letter_code
_entity_poly.pdbx_strand_id
1 'polypeptide(L)'
;MSNPSDNAARSAIVGLVEFGIGATFGTTLDSLAPVYTETKPTLTTAIEAGFQIAATAIVVQVGGSWVLRNVAPDSPTGGLLLSWGLIYFQPNLIHKLDRLAVASQSFLRSKL
;
A
#
# COMPACT_ATOMS: atom_id res chain seq x y z
N MET A 1 7.49 34.62 0.04
CA MET A 1 7.53 33.64 1.15
C MET A 1 6.11 33.27 1.51
N SER A 2 5.78 31.95 1.47
CA SER A 2 4.43 31.52 1.77
C SER A 2 4.16 31.54 3.27
N ASN A 3 2.92 31.83 3.61
CA ASN A 3 2.40 31.85 4.97
C ASN A 3 2.36 30.40 5.51
N PRO A 4 2.64 30.15 6.80
CA PRO A 4 2.51 28.80 7.39
C PRO A 4 1.15 28.15 7.17
N SER A 5 0.04 28.92 7.19
CA SER A 5 -1.29 28.39 6.91
C SER A 5 -1.45 27.97 5.45
N ASP A 6 -0.83 28.67 4.51
CA ASP A 6 -0.85 28.30 3.10
C ASP A 6 -0.05 27.02 2.87
N ASN A 7 1.08 26.86 3.54
CA ASN A 7 1.86 25.63 3.47
C ASN A 7 1.10 24.44 4.06
N ALA A 8 0.38 24.65 5.17
CA ALA A 8 -0.43 23.61 5.79
C ALA A 8 -1.58 23.18 4.86
N ALA A 9 -2.26 24.17 4.25
CA ALA A 9 -3.35 23.91 3.32
C ALA A 9 -2.85 23.13 2.10
N ARG A 10 -1.71 23.55 1.54
CA ARG A 10 -1.10 22.87 0.40
C ARG A 10 -0.72 21.42 0.75
N SER A 11 -0.11 21.21 1.91
CA SER A 11 0.26 19.85 2.37
C SER A 11 -0.96 18.97 2.52
N ALA A 12 -2.06 19.50 3.06
CA ALA A 12 -3.30 18.75 3.20
C ALA A 12 -3.87 18.34 1.85
N ILE A 13 -3.90 19.26 0.90
CA ILE A 13 -4.43 18.98 -0.45
C ILE A 13 -3.56 17.94 -1.15
N VAL A 14 -2.24 18.11 -1.12
CA VAL A 14 -1.31 17.17 -1.74
C VAL A 14 -1.44 15.80 -1.11
N GLY A 15 -1.55 15.73 0.22
CA GLY A 15 -1.75 14.47 0.94
C GLY A 15 -3.03 13.76 0.53
N LEU A 16 -4.13 14.50 0.39
CA LEU A 16 -5.40 13.93 -0.07
C LEU A 16 -5.31 13.40 -1.49
N VAL A 17 -4.62 14.12 -2.38
CA VAL A 17 -4.41 13.68 -3.76
C VAL A 17 -3.56 12.40 -3.78
N GLU A 18 -2.46 12.38 -3.07
CA GLU A 18 -1.60 11.20 -2.98
C GLU A 18 -2.35 9.99 -2.44
N PHE A 19 -3.10 10.18 -1.36
CA PHE A 19 -3.89 9.10 -0.76
C PHE A 19 -4.95 8.59 -1.73
N GLY A 20 -5.65 9.50 -2.41
CA GLY A 20 -6.67 9.14 -3.41
C GLY A 20 -6.10 8.35 -4.58
N ILE A 21 -4.93 8.76 -5.08
CA ILE A 21 -4.23 8.03 -6.14
C ILE A 21 -3.84 6.63 -5.64
N GLY A 22 -3.27 6.56 -4.44
CA GLY A 22 -2.91 5.30 -3.82
C GLY A 22 -4.11 4.37 -3.65
N ALA A 23 -5.21 4.90 -3.15
CA ALA A 23 -6.45 4.13 -2.96
C ALA A 23 -6.98 3.58 -4.28
N THR A 24 -6.94 4.38 -5.35
CA THR A 24 -7.40 3.96 -6.69
C THR A 24 -6.53 2.82 -7.21
N PHE A 25 -5.21 2.96 -7.15
CA PHE A 25 -4.30 1.90 -7.59
C PHE A 25 -4.40 0.67 -6.69
N GLY A 26 -4.54 0.87 -5.38
CA GLY A 26 -4.70 -0.24 -4.44
C GLY A 26 -5.94 -1.07 -4.74
N THR A 27 -7.07 -0.41 -4.93
CA THR A 27 -8.32 -1.08 -5.29
C THR A 27 -8.17 -1.84 -6.61
N THR A 28 -7.51 -1.23 -7.60
CA THR A 28 -7.29 -1.86 -8.90
C THR A 28 -6.41 -3.11 -8.76
N LEU A 29 -5.28 -3.00 -8.05
CA LEU A 29 -4.39 -4.14 -7.82
C LEU A 29 -5.09 -5.27 -7.09
N ASP A 30 -5.85 -4.95 -6.06
CA ASP A 30 -6.56 -5.95 -5.28
C ASP A 30 -7.63 -6.65 -6.11
N SER A 31 -8.29 -5.91 -7.01
CA SER A 31 -9.30 -6.47 -7.92
C SER A 31 -8.68 -7.41 -8.95
N LEU A 32 -7.45 -7.18 -9.36
CA LEU A 32 -6.73 -8.02 -10.32
C LEU A 32 -6.05 -9.22 -9.66
N ALA A 33 -5.84 -9.16 -8.34
CA ALA A 33 -5.17 -10.23 -7.60
C ALA A 33 -6.15 -11.34 -7.26
N PRO A 34 -5.65 -12.57 -7.02
CA PRO A 34 -6.50 -13.67 -6.56
C PRO A 34 -7.17 -13.32 -5.23
N VAL A 35 -8.44 -13.68 -5.09
CA VAL A 35 -9.22 -13.41 -3.88
C VAL A 35 -8.70 -14.29 -2.75
N TYR A 36 -8.60 -13.72 -1.55
CA TYR A 36 -8.25 -14.49 -0.35
C TYR A 36 -9.39 -15.45 0.00
N THR A 37 -9.04 -16.71 0.25
CA THR A 37 -9.96 -17.71 0.80
C THR A 37 -9.25 -18.52 1.87
N GLU A 38 -9.98 -18.88 2.91
CA GLU A 38 -9.42 -19.67 4.01
C GLU A 38 -9.07 -21.09 3.60
N THR A 39 -9.68 -21.57 2.51
CA THR A 39 -9.49 -22.95 2.03
C THR A 39 -8.19 -23.14 1.27
N LYS A 40 -7.53 -22.05 0.84
CA LYS A 40 -6.26 -22.14 0.11
C LYS A 40 -5.12 -22.57 1.03
N PRO A 41 -4.16 -23.38 0.51
CA PRO A 41 -2.96 -23.70 1.28
C PRO A 41 -2.19 -22.44 1.67
N THR A 42 -1.50 -22.48 2.80
CA THR A 42 -0.70 -21.36 3.29
C THR A 42 0.39 -20.97 2.27
N LEU A 43 1.02 -21.95 1.62
CA LEU A 43 2.03 -21.68 0.60
C LEU A 43 1.44 -20.90 -0.59
N THR A 44 0.27 -21.28 -1.07
CA THR A 44 -0.41 -20.57 -2.15
C THR A 44 -0.70 -19.13 -1.74
N THR A 45 -1.20 -18.92 -0.53
CA THR A 45 -1.46 -17.59 0.02
C THR A 45 -0.18 -16.76 0.09
N ALA A 46 0.94 -17.38 0.50
CA ALA A 46 2.23 -16.72 0.59
C ALA A 46 2.73 -16.27 -0.79
N ILE A 47 2.59 -17.12 -1.80
CA ILE A 47 3.01 -16.81 -3.17
C ILE A 47 2.16 -15.66 -3.73
N GLU A 48 0.84 -15.73 -3.56
CA GLU A 48 -0.07 -14.68 -4.02
C GLU A 48 0.22 -13.35 -3.33
N ALA A 49 0.44 -13.38 -2.02
CA ALA A 49 0.78 -12.16 -1.26
C ALA A 49 2.12 -11.60 -1.72
N GLY A 50 3.11 -12.45 -1.97
CA GLY A 50 4.41 -12.03 -2.46
C GLY A 50 4.34 -11.31 -3.80
N PHE A 51 3.59 -11.86 -4.76
CA PHE A 51 3.39 -11.20 -6.05
C PHE A 51 2.64 -9.89 -5.91
N GLN A 52 1.63 -9.84 -5.03
CA GLN A 52 0.86 -8.62 -4.81
C GLN A 52 1.72 -7.53 -4.15
N ILE A 53 2.57 -7.90 -3.20
CA ILE A 53 3.53 -6.98 -2.57
C ILE A 53 4.52 -6.45 -3.61
N ALA A 54 5.05 -7.32 -4.46
CA ALA A 54 5.99 -6.91 -5.51
C ALA A 54 5.34 -5.92 -6.48
N ALA A 55 4.11 -6.20 -6.91
CA ALA A 55 3.37 -5.28 -7.77
C ALA A 55 3.11 -3.95 -7.06
N THR A 56 2.76 -3.99 -5.78
CA THR A 56 2.56 -2.79 -4.97
C THR A 56 3.83 -1.94 -4.90
N ALA A 57 4.98 -2.59 -4.69
CA ALA A 57 6.27 -1.89 -4.64
C ALA A 57 6.59 -1.19 -5.96
N ILE A 58 6.32 -1.83 -7.08
CA ILE A 58 6.52 -1.23 -8.40
C ILE A 58 5.62 -0.01 -8.58
N VAL A 59 4.34 -0.13 -8.23
CA VAL A 59 3.39 0.99 -8.32
C VAL A 59 3.80 2.14 -7.42
N VAL A 60 4.28 1.86 -6.20
CA VAL A 60 4.77 2.90 -5.28
C VAL A 60 5.95 3.65 -5.91
N GLN A 61 6.89 2.93 -6.49
CA GLN A 61 8.07 3.55 -7.10
C GLN A 61 7.71 4.40 -8.31
N VAL A 62 6.91 3.87 -9.21
CA VAL A 62 6.51 4.58 -10.43
C VAL A 62 5.55 5.72 -10.10
N GLY A 63 4.52 5.42 -9.30
CA GLY A 63 3.51 6.41 -8.92
C GLY A 63 4.07 7.51 -8.05
N GLY A 64 4.93 7.17 -7.09
CA GLY A 64 5.61 8.15 -6.25
C GLY A 64 6.49 9.09 -7.05
N SER A 65 7.25 8.55 -8.00
CA SER A 65 8.09 9.37 -8.88
C SER A 65 7.24 10.30 -9.74
N TRP A 66 6.12 9.81 -10.25
CA TRP A 66 5.20 10.62 -11.05
C TRP A 66 4.61 11.77 -10.23
N VAL A 67 4.16 11.49 -9.01
CA VAL A 67 3.60 12.50 -8.10
C VAL A 67 4.64 13.55 -7.78
N LEU A 68 5.86 13.14 -7.45
CA LEU A 68 6.93 14.09 -7.11
C LEU A 68 7.30 14.98 -8.28
N ARG A 69 7.25 14.46 -9.51
CA ARG A 69 7.59 15.25 -10.69
C ARG A 69 6.47 16.18 -11.16
N ASN A 70 5.22 15.74 -11.05
CA ASN A 70 4.10 16.40 -11.73
C ASN A 70 3.11 17.07 -10.78
N VAL A 71 3.03 16.63 -9.53
CA VAL A 71 2.05 17.14 -8.57
C VAL A 71 2.71 17.96 -7.47
N ALA A 72 3.72 17.42 -6.81
CA ALA A 72 4.33 18.06 -5.66
C ALA A 72 5.80 17.72 -5.54
N PRO A 73 6.70 18.44 -6.26
CA PRO A 73 8.14 18.15 -6.20
C PRO A 73 8.72 18.27 -4.78
N ASP A 74 8.09 19.09 -3.94
CA ASP A 74 8.53 19.37 -2.58
C ASP A 74 7.57 18.82 -1.53
N SER A 75 6.86 17.74 -1.85
CA SER A 75 5.92 17.12 -0.91
C SER A 75 6.63 16.69 0.37
N PRO A 76 6.15 17.16 1.54
CA PRO A 76 6.77 16.78 2.82
C PRO A 76 6.59 15.31 3.17
N THR A 77 5.59 14.64 2.57
CA THR A 77 5.33 13.23 2.82
C THR A 77 6.11 12.31 1.90
N GLY A 78 6.66 12.84 0.79
CA GLY A 78 7.49 12.07 -0.13
C GLY A 78 6.82 10.83 -0.72
N GLY A 79 5.50 10.86 -0.87
CA GLY A 79 4.74 9.73 -1.39
C GLY A 79 4.28 8.73 -0.33
N LEU A 80 4.51 9.04 0.95
CA LEU A 80 4.10 8.15 2.05
C LEU A 80 2.59 7.90 2.05
N LEU A 81 1.80 8.95 1.82
CA LEU A 81 0.35 8.83 1.81
C LEU A 81 -0.15 8.05 0.59
N LEU A 82 0.55 8.14 -0.54
CA LEU A 82 0.28 7.30 -1.70
C LEU A 82 0.47 5.82 -1.34
N SER A 83 1.59 5.49 -0.72
CA SER A 83 1.89 4.13 -0.28
C SER A 83 0.86 3.62 0.72
N TRP A 84 0.49 4.46 1.67
CA TRP A 84 -0.49 4.12 2.69
C TRP A 84 -1.86 3.80 2.06
N GLY A 85 -2.35 4.67 1.17
CA GLY A 85 -3.60 4.46 0.48
C GLY A 85 -3.57 3.20 -0.38
N LEU A 86 -2.45 2.97 -1.08
CA LEU A 86 -2.26 1.80 -1.92
C LEU A 86 -2.40 0.50 -1.11
N ILE A 87 -1.75 0.41 0.02
CA ILE A 87 -1.77 -0.80 0.86
C ILE A 87 -3.12 -0.95 1.56
N TYR A 88 -3.65 0.13 2.11
CA TYR A 88 -4.89 0.10 2.89
C TYR A 88 -6.08 -0.35 2.05
N PHE A 89 -6.09 0.00 0.76
CA PHE A 89 -7.20 -0.33 -0.13
C PHE A 89 -6.99 -1.66 -0.87
N GLN A 90 -6.19 -2.56 -0.29
CA GLN A 90 -6.03 -3.93 -0.76
C GLN A 90 -6.47 -4.92 0.34
N PRO A 91 -7.79 -5.05 0.59
CA PRO A 91 -8.27 -5.91 1.67
C PRO A 91 -7.88 -7.38 1.51
N ASN A 92 -7.82 -7.90 0.28
CA ASN A 92 -7.37 -9.28 0.07
C ASN A 92 -5.91 -9.46 0.46
N LEU A 93 -5.06 -8.48 0.15
CA LEU A 93 -3.66 -8.51 0.57
C LEU A 93 -3.55 -8.47 2.09
N ILE A 94 -4.31 -7.60 2.74
CA ILE A 94 -4.31 -7.47 4.19
C ILE A 94 -4.71 -8.80 4.85
N HIS A 95 -5.76 -9.45 4.34
CA HIS A 95 -6.18 -10.75 4.85
C HIS A 95 -5.13 -11.83 4.64
N LYS A 96 -4.45 -11.83 3.49
CA LYS A 96 -3.35 -12.76 3.22
C LYS A 96 -2.20 -12.57 4.20
N LEU A 97 -1.81 -11.31 4.43
CA LEU A 97 -0.72 -10.98 5.36
C LEU A 97 -1.09 -11.34 6.80
N ASP A 98 -2.33 -11.10 7.20
CA ASP A 98 -2.80 -11.46 8.52
C ASP A 98 -2.71 -12.97 8.75
N ARG A 99 -3.15 -13.76 7.78
CA ARG A 99 -3.05 -15.21 7.85
C ARG A 99 -1.60 -15.68 7.95
N LEU A 100 -0.71 -15.07 7.17
CA LEU A 100 0.71 -15.42 7.21
C LEU A 100 1.34 -15.04 8.55
N ALA A 101 0.94 -13.92 9.12
CA ALA A 101 1.40 -13.50 10.44
C ALA A 101 0.99 -14.51 11.52
N VAL A 102 -0.26 -14.96 11.50
CA VAL A 102 -0.75 -15.97 12.43
C VAL A 102 -0.01 -17.29 12.27
N ALA A 103 0.20 -17.74 11.02
CA ALA A 103 0.95 -18.96 10.73
C ALA A 103 2.39 -18.87 11.23
N SER A 104 3.03 -17.72 11.04
CA SER A 104 4.40 -17.47 11.51
C SER A 104 4.48 -17.50 13.03
N GLN A 105 3.53 -16.90 13.72
CA GLN A 105 3.47 -16.90 15.18
C GLN A 105 3.29 -18.33 15.70
N SER A 106 2.40 -19.11 15.11
CA SER A 106 2.19 -20.50 15.48
C SER A 106 3.44 -21.33 15.29
N PHE A 107 4.14 -21.14 14.17
CA PHE A 107 5.40 -21.82 13.89
C PHE A 107 6.46 -21.50 14.94
N LEU A 108 6.63 -20.20 15.27
CA LEU A 108 7.60 -19.76 16.26
C LEU A 108 7.28 -20.30 17.65
N ARG A 109 6.01 -20.30 18.05
CA ARG A 109 5.59 -20.86 19.33
C ARG A 109 5.88 -22.35 19.44
N SER A 110 5.72 -23.09 18.34
CA SER A 110 6.00 -24.54 18.35
C SER A 110 7.49 -24.84 18.44
N LYS A 111 8.36 -23.87 18.06
CA LYS A 111 9.82 -24.02 18.13
C LYS A 111 10.43 -23.53 19.44
N LEU A 112 9.70 -22.67 20.15
CA LEU A 112 10.15 -22.14 21.43
C LEU A 112 9.59 -22.96 22.59
#